data_e64741ccdc408bca231d5b6add7d2512
#
_entry.id   e64741ccdc408bca231d5b6add7d2512
#
_cell.length_a   1.000
_cell.length_b   1.000
_cell.length_c   1.000
_cell.angle_alpha   90.00
_cell.angle_beta   90.00
_cell.angle_gamma   90.00
#
_symmetry.space_group_name_H-M   'P 1'
#
loop_
_entity.id
_entity.type
_entity.pdbx_description
1 polymer ?
#
loop_
_entity_poly.entity_id
_entity_poly.type
_entity_poly.pdbx_seq_one_letter_code
_entity_poly.pdbx_strand_id
1 'polypeptide(L)'
;LFLFYQLCKMNGILIAVLIVTGLLIYKIISSSRKQEGYKRWKAGSALITIPWFDEEAVVKCANLLGVKEEVLKEILKDISGHYREFWIGKRKGGYRMISAPDKELKAIQDTINHRVLSFVNLHPAATGFRCKMSISDNVRPHLGKPYVLKTDIHDFFGSIRSLRVRKMFENMGYPPKIARVLAALCCVRRCLPQGASTSPALSNIISYEMDKKLAALATEYNLVYTRYA
;
A
#
# COMPACT_ATOMS: atom_id res chain seq x y z
N LEU A 1 20.25 25.70 19.54
CA LEU A 1 21.72 25.70 19.81
C LEU A 1 22.17 24.37 20.41
N PHE A 2 21.42 23.78 21.35
CA PHE A 2 21.77 22.52 22.00
C PHE A 2 21.71 21.31 21.01
N LEU A 3 20.77 21.32 20.09
CA LEU A 3 20.66 20.32 19.02
C LEU A 3 21.87 20.40 18.03
N PHE A 4 22.35 21.60 17.75
CA PHE A 4 23.50 21.82 16.85
C PHE A 4 24.83 21.35 17.47
N TYR A 5 24.96 21.45 18.79
CA TYR A 5 26.18 21.02 19.48
C TYR A 5 26.30 19.49 19.57
N GLN A 6 25.19 18.77 19.63
CA GLN A 6 25.20 17.30 19.55
C GLN A 6 25.46 16.79 18.12
N LEU A 7 25.03 17.52 17.09
CA LEU A 7 25.27 17.18 15.68
C LEU A 7 26.76 17.25 15.29
N CYS A 8 27.54 18.14 15.88
CA CYS A 8 28.99 18.23 15.63
C CYS A 8 29.83 17.07 16.19
N LYS A 9 29.30 16.29 17.14
CA LYS A 9 29.99 15.11 17.71
C LYS A 9 29.57 13.77 17.07
N MET A 10 28.64 13.82 16.13
CA MET A 10 28.09 12.62 15.52
C MET A 10 28.77 12.38 14.16
N ASN A 11 29.36 11.18 14.01
CA ASN A 11 29.97 10.71 12.78
C ASN A 11 29.04 10.93 11.59
N GLY A 12 29.61 11.20 10.37
CA GLY A 12 28.90 11.52 9.13
C GLY A 12 27.70 10.61 8.75
N ILE A 13 27.63 9.42 9.34
CA ILE A 13 26.54 8.46 9.23
C ILE A 13 25.19 9.04 9.71
N LEU A 14 25.18 9.77 10.82
CA LEU A 14 23.94 10.34 11.36
C LEU A 14 23.47 11.55 10.54
N ILE A 15 24.38 12.29 9.97
CA ILE A 15 24.07 13.40 9.05
C ILE A 15 23.43 12.85 7.76
N ALA A 16 23.95 11.75 7.22
CA ALA A 16 23.36 11.09 6.05
C ALA A 16 21.95 10.53 6.34
N VAL A 17 21.74 9.91 7.50
CA VAL A 17 20.43 9.43 7.93
C VAL A 17 19.45 10.59 8.11
N LEU A 18 19.87 11.73 8.68
CA LEU A 18 19.04 12.92 8.85
C LEU A 18 18.72 13.60 7.50
N ILE A 19 19.65 13.60 6.54
CA ILE A 19 19.40 14.12 5.20
C ILE A 19 18.42 13.22 4.44
N VAL A 20 18.60 11.90 4.49
CA VAL A 20 17.70 10.95 3.82
C VAL A 20 16.28 10.97 4.44
N THR A 21 16.20 11.04 5.77
CA THR A 21 14.91 11.21 6.45
C THR A 21 14.31 12.58 6.21
N GLY A 22 15.11 13.65 6.16
CA GLY A 22 14.68 14.99 5.80
C GLY A 22 14.13 15.08 4.38
N LEU A 23 14.78 14.44 3.40
CA LEU A 23 14.31 14.35 2.01
C LEU A 23 13.05 13.47 1.87
N LEU A 24 12.95 12.39 2.63
CA LEU A 24 11.75 11.56 2.72
C LEU A 24 10.60 12.33 3.36
N ILE A 25 10.85 13.04 4.46
CA ILE A 25 9.88 13.90 5.15
C ILE A 25 9.48 15.07 4.25
N TYR A 26 10.41 15.69 3.52
CA TYR A 26 10.11 16.76 2.56
C TYR A 26 9.23 16.24 1.39
N LYS A 27 9.51 15.08 0.83
CA LYS A 27 8.63 14.43 -0.16
C LYS A 27 7.26 14.08 0.40
N ILE A 28 7.18 13.67 1.66
CA ILE A 28 5.94 13.37 2.38
C ILE A 28 5.16 14.65 2.66
N ILE A 29 5.82 15.73 3.12
CA ILE A 29 5.20 17.03 3.39
C ILE A 29 4.78 17.74 2.09
N SER A 30 5.55 17.65 1.02
CA SER A 30 5.14 18.17 -0.30
C SER A 30 3.92 17.43 -0.87
N SER A 31 3.72 16.18 -0.47
CA SER A 31 2.49 15.42 -0.70
C SER A 31 1.31 15.91 0.16
N SER A 32 1.57 16.47 1.35
CA SER A 32 0.54 16.97 2.29
C SER A 32 -0.16 18.24 1.79
N ARG A 33 0.49 19.07 0.95
CA ARG A 33 -0.20 20.16 0.24
C ARG A 33 -1.30 19.67 -0.71
N LYS A 34 -1.34 18.37 -1.02
CA LYS A 34 -2.48 17.74 -1.73
C LYS A 34 -3.67 17.43 -0.81
N GLN A 35 -3.57 17.58 0.50
CA GLN A 35 -4.70 17.39 1.42
C GLN A 35 -5.77 18.51 1.30
N GLU A 36 -5.39 19.72 0.93
CA GLU A 36 -6.37 20.75 0.57
C GLU A 36 -7.10 20.41 -0.74
N GLY A 37 -6.41 19.78 -1.68
CA GLY A 37 -7.02 19.19 -2.87
C GLY A 37 -8.03 18.07 -2.52
N TYR A 38 -7.80 17.33 -1.43
CA TYR A 38 -8.69 16.25 -0.97
C TYR A 38 -10.03 16.78 -0.42
N LYS A 39 -10.01 17.88 0.35
CA LYS A 39 -11.25 18.55 0.82
C LYS A 39 -12.04 19.15 -0.34
N ARG A 40 -11.36 19.72 -1.31
CA ARG A 40 -11.96 20.29 -2.54
C ARG A 40 -12.54 19.23 -3.47
N TRP A 41 -11.97 18.03 -3.46
CA TRP A 41 -12.41 16.90 -4.26
C TRP A 41 -13.68 16.23 -3.69
N LYS A 42 -13.91 16.28 -2.36
CA LYS A 42 -15.14 15.80 -1.70
C LYS A 42 -16.40 16.53 -2.19
N ALA A 43 -16.26 17.76 -2.63
CA ALA A 43 -17.39 18.59 -3.13
C ALA A 43 -17.75 18.32 -4.59
N GLY A 44 -16.93 17.59 -5.34
CA GLY A 44 -17.08 17.39 -6.78
C GLY A 44 -17.13 15.94 -7.24
N SER A 45 -17.34 14.97 -6.35
CA SER A 45 -17.52 13.57 -6.76
C SER A 45 -18.94 13.31 -7.29
N ALA A 46 -19.27 13.97 -8.39
CA ALA A 46 -20.25 13.43 -9.32
C ALA A 46 -19.76 12.01 -9.70
N LEU A 47 -20.64 11.05 -9.68
CA LEU A 47 -20.51 9.69 -10.18
C LEU A 47 -19.62 9.66 -11.42
N ILE A 48 -18.32 9.42 -11.25
CA ILE A 48 -17.48 9.03 -12.36
C ILE A 48 -17.88 7.59 -12.62
N THR A 49 -18.89 7.41 -13.43
CA THR A 49 -19.18 6.17 -14.12
C THR A 49 -17.86 5.73 -14.72
N ILE A 50 -17.25 4.67 -14.20
CA ILE A 50 -16.02 4.16 -14.76
C ILE A 50 -16.38 3.65 -16.15
N PRO A 51 -15.90 4.29 -17.21
CA PRO A 51 -16.31 3.90 -18.54
C PRO A 51 -15.66 2.55 -18.85
N TRP A 52 -16.49 1.54 -19.09
CA TRP A 52 -16.23 0.44 -19.99
C TRP A 52 -15.03 -0.45 -19.63
N PHE A 53 -15.29 -1.44 -18.76
CA PHE A 53 -14.45 -2.63 -18.79
C PHE A 53 -14.74 -3.36 -20.13
N ASP A 54 -13.68 -3.79 -20.77
CA ASP A 54 -13.76 -4.64 -21.94
C ASP A 54 -14.40 -5.97 -21.54
N GLU A 55 -15.48 -6.37 -22.22
CA GLU A 55 -16.24 -7.56 -21.88
C GLU A 55 -15.37 -8.83 -21.90
N GLU A 56 -14.51 -8.97 -22.91
CA GLU A 56 -13.61 -10.09 -23.00
C GLU A 56 -12.64 -10.15 -21.81
N ALA A 57 -12.18 -8.99 -21.34
CA ALA A 57 -11.32 -8.92 -20.16
C ALA A 57 -12.08 -9.30 -18.88
N VAL A 58 -13.36 -8.95 -18.76
CA VAL A 58 -14.20 -9.35 -17.63
C VAL A 58 -14.40 -10.85 -17.62
N VAL A 59 -14.73 -11.47 -18.76
CA VAL A 59 -14.86 -12.92 -18.92
C VAL A 59 -13.56 -13.64 -18.52
N LYS A 60 -12.42 -13.16 -19.05
CA LYS A 60 -11.10 -13.73 -18.70
C LYS A 60 -10.78 -13.59 -17.20
N CYS A 61 -11.13 -12.47 -16.58
CA CYS A 61 -10.97 -12.29 -15.14
C CYS A 61 -11.92 -13.19 -14.33
N ALA A 62 -13.16 -13.35 -14.76
CA ALA A 62 -14.13 -14.26 -14.12
C ALA A 62 -13.61 -15.71 -14.12
N ASN A 63 -13.09 -16.17 -15.26
CA ASN A 63 -12.47 -17.49 -15.39
C ASN A 63 -11.20 -17.63 -14.52
N LEU A 64 -10.33 -16.62 -14.53
CA LEU A 64 -9.10 -16.59 -13.69
C LEU A 64 -9.45 -16.72 -12.20
N LEU A 65 -10.48 -16.00 -11.77
CA LEU A 65 -10.91 -15.95 -10.39
C LEU A 65 -11.86 -17.09 -10.02
N GLY A 66 -12.42 -17.81 -10.99
CA GLY A 66 -13.40 -18.89 -10.76
C GLY A 66 -14.71 -18.36 -10.20
N VAL A 67 -15.14 -17.18 -10.66
CA VAL A 67 -16.40 -16.56 -10.28
C VAL A 67 -17.30 -16.45 -11.51
N LYS A 68 -18.62 -16.35 -11.28
CA LYS A 68 -19.58 -16.15 -12.37
C LYS A 68 -19.39 -14.77 -12.98
N GLU A 69 -19.48 -14.69 -14.29
CA GLU A 69 -19.31 -13.45 -15.06
C GLU A 69 -20.32 -12.38 -14.63
N GLU A 70 -21.57 -12.78 -14.42
CA GLU A 70 -22.66 -11.88 -14.01
C GLU A 70 -22.35 -11.19 -12.67
N VAL A 71 -21.81 -11.95 -11.70
CA VAL A 71 -21.42 -11.43 -10.38
C VAL A 71 -20.29 -10.40 -10.55
N LEU A 72 -19.29 -10.73 -11.37
CA LEU A 72 -18.18 -9.81 -11.60
C LEU A 72 -18.64 -8.54 -12.32
N LYS A 73 -19.52 -8.66 -13.31
CA LYS A 73 -20.13 -7.51 -14.02
C LYS A 73 -20.91 -6.62 -13.07
N GLU A 74 -21.70 -7.19 -12.17
CA GLU A 74 -22.49 -6.42 -11.20
C GLU A 74 -21.60 -5.63 -10.25
N ILE A 75 -20.58 -6.25 -9.67
CA ILE A 75 -19.62 -5.57 -8.80
C ILE A 75 -18.89 -4.45 -9.55
N LEU A 76 -18.49 -4.68 -10.80
CA LEU A 76 -17.77 -3.69 -11.59
C LEU A 76 -18.62 -2.48 -11.98
N LYS A 77 -19.97 -2.58 -11.99
CA LYS A 77 -20.86 -1.44 -12.23
C LYS A 77 -20.77 -0.40 -11.11
N ASP A 78 -20.70 -0.85 -9.86
CA ASP A 78 -20.58 0.05 -8.69
C ASP A 78 -19.69 -0.54 -7.59
N ILE A 79 -18.40 -0.58 -7.82
CA ILE A 79 -17.42 -1.05 -6.83
C ILE A 79 -17.54 -0.28 -5.52
N SER A 80 -17.88 1.00 -5.57
CA SER A 80 -17.98 1.84 -4.37
C SER A 80 -19.13 1.42 -3.47
N GLY A 81 -20.25 0.96 -4.04
CA GLY A 81 -21.40 0.45 -3.32
C GLY A 81 -21.10 -0.84 -2.53
N HIS A 82 -20.10 -1.60 -2.97
CA HIS A 82 -19.62 -2.80 -2.27
C HIS A 82 -18.67 -2.51 -1.10
N TYR A 83 -18.50 -1.24 -0.68
CA TYR A 83 -17.70 -0.85 0.49
C TYR A 83 -18.54 -0.16 1.54
N ARG A 84 -18.50 -0.68 2.77
CA ARG A 84 -19.02 0.02 3.96
C ARG A 84 -17.91 0.85 4.58
N GLU A 85 -18.15 2.14 4.75
CA GLU A 85 -17.19 3.08 5.33
C GLU A 85 -17.58 3.47 6.75
N PHE A 86 -16.58 3.45 7.64
CA PHE A 86 -16.74 3.88 9.03
C PHE A 86 -15.42 4.36 9.61
N TRP A 87 -15.51 5.13 10.70
CA TRP A 87 -14.35 5.71 11.36
C TRP A 87 -13.98 4.92 12.61
N ILE A 88 -12.67 4.67 12.81
CA ILE A 88 -12.13 4.07 14.02
C ILE A 88 -11.18 5.07 14.68
N GLY A 89 -11.32 5.28 16.01
CA GLY A 89 -10.41 6.11 16.80
C GLY A 89 -9.00 5.52 16.85
N LYS A 90 -7.98 6.37 16.73
CA LYS A 90 -6.58 5.98 16.91
C LYS A 90 -6.19 6.14 18.38
N ARG A 91 -5.32 5.24 18.91
CA ARG A 91 -4.85 5.29 20.31
C ARG A 91 -4.22 6.64 20.71
N LYS A 92 -3.55 7.32 19.78
CA LYS A 92 -2.87 8.63 20.00
C LYS A 92 -3.72 9.81 19.56
N GLY A 93 -5.02 9.64 19.44
CA GLY A 93 -5.97 10.67 18.98
C GLY A 93 -6.15 10.69 17.46
N GLY A 94 -7.26 11.31 17.02
CA GLY A 94 -7.71 11.34 15.63
C GLY A 94 -8.43 10.05 15.21
N TYR A 95 -8.84 10.01 13.96
CA TYR A 95 -9.60 8.91 13.36
C TYR A 95 -8.93 8.37 12.12
N ARG A 96 -9.24 7.12 11.79
CA ARG A 96 -8.93 6.51 10.50
C ARG A 96 -10.22 6.05 9.83
N MET A 97 -10.33 6.28 8.56
CA MET A 97 -11.45 5.76 7.77
C MET A 97 -11.13 4.33 7.35
N ILE A 98 -12.06 3.43 7.62
CA ILE A 98 -12.03 2.05 7.15
C ILE A 98 -13.06 1.93 6.04
N SER A 99 -12.62 1.36 4.91
CA SER A 99 -13.49 0.97 3.80
C SER A 99 -13.47 -0.56 3.73
N ALA A 100 -14.44 -1.18 4.38
CA ALA A 100 -14.55 -2.63 4.43
C ALA A 100 -15.39 -3.14 3.26
N PRO A 101 -14.89 -4.06 2.43
CA PRO A 101 -15.67 -4.67 1.36
C PRO A 101 -16.81 -5.51 1.97
N ASP A 102 -17.91 -5.61 1.26
CA ASP A 102 -18.98 -6.57 1.58
C ASP A 102 -18.50 -8.01 1.37
N LYS A 103 -19.41 -8.97 1.61
CA LYS A 103 -19.06 -10.39 1.55
C LYS A 103 -18.67 -10.84 0.13
N GLU A 104 -19.34 -10.32 -0.89
CA GLU A 104 -19.13 -10.72 -2.29
C GLU A 104 -17.80 -10.18 -2.81
N LEU A 105 -17.56 -8.89 -2.68
CA LEU A 105 -16.30 -8.29 -3.08
C LEU A 105 -15.13 -8.85 -2.26
N LYS A 106 -15.33 -9.07 -0.95
CA LYS A 106 -14.32 -9.69 -0.10
C LYS A 106 -13.93 -11.08 -0.59
N ALA A 107 -14.89 -11.94 -0.95
CA ALA A 107 -14.60 -13.27 -1.47
C ALA A 107 -13.77 -13.22 -2.77
N ILE A 108 -14.06 -12.27 -3.65
CA ILE A 108 -13.27 -12.05 -4.87
C ILE A 108 -11.86 -11.58 -4.51
N GLN A 109 -11.72 -10.65 -3.57
CA GLN A 109 -10.41 -10.16 -3.12
C GLN A 109 -9.58 -11.26 -2.45
N ASP A 110 -10.20 -12.13 -1.66
CA ASP A 110 -9.55 -13.30 -1.06
C ASP A 110 -9.09 -14.27 -2.15
N THR A 111 -9.87 -14.45 -3.22
CA THR A 111 -9.48 -15.24 -4.38
C THR A 111 -8.30 -14.61 -5.13
N ILE A 112 -8.29 -13.28 -5.32
CA ILE A 112 -7.13 -12.57 -5.90
C ILE A 112 -5.89 -12.79 -5.05
N ASN A 113 -5.98 -12.69 -3.72
CA ASN A 113 -4.87 -12.97 -2.83
C ASN A 113 -4.32 -14.38 -3.05
N HIS A 114 -5.20 -15.38 -3.09
CA HIS A 114 -4.80 -16.78 -3.16
C HIS A 114 -4.29 -17.17 -4.57
N ARG A 115 -4.99 -16.80 -5.63
CA ARG A 115 -4.68 -17.26 -7.00
C ARG A 115 -3.69 -16.37 -7.74
N VAL A 116 -3.55 -15.11 -7.35
CA VAL A 116 -2.75 -14.13 -8.10
C VAL A 116 -1.57 -13.62 -7.28
N LEU A 117 -1.80 -13.18 -6.04
CA LEU A 117 -0.77 -12.47 -5.27
C LEU A 117 0.12 -13.38 -4.43
N SER A 118 -0.36 -14.58 -4.05
CA SER A 118 0.38 -15.51 -3.17
C SER A 118 1.70 -16.02 -3.75
N PHE A 119 1.85 -16.00 -5.06
CA PHE A 119 3.05 -16.48 -5.75
C PHE A 119 4.14 -15.42 -5.92
N VAL A 120 3.87 -14.17 -5.53
CA VAL A 120 4.83 -13.08 -5.70
C VAL A 120 5.84 -13.08 -4.56
N ASN A 121 7.12 -13.10 -4.91
CA ASN A 121 8.19 -12.99 -3.95
C ASN A 121 8.23 -11.57 -3.35
N LEU A 122 8.18 -11.50 -2.02
CA LEU A 122 8.27 -10.26 -1.28
C LEU A 122 9.72 -10.01 -0.83
N HIS A 123 10.09 -8.73 -0.68
CA HIS A 123 11.41 -8.39 -0.17
C HIS A 123 11.60 -8.92 1.27
N PRO A 124 12.76 -9.52 1.61
CA PRO A 124 12.98 -10.10 2.94
C PRO A 124 12.79 -9.12 4.11
N ALA A 125 13.12 -7.85 3.90
CA ALA A 125 12.95 -6.81 4.91
C ALA A 125 11.47 -6.48 5.24
N ALA A 126 10.53 -6.82 4.35
CA ALA A 126 9.10 -6.67 4.60
C ALA A 126 8.61 -7.84 5.47
N THR A 127 8.43 -7.63 6.76
CA THR A 127 8.00 -8.65 7.73
C THR A 127 6.52 -8.54 8.08
N GLY A 128 5.91 -7.37 7.92
CA GLY A 128 4.47 -7.18 8.15
C GLY A 128 3.61 -7.77 7.02
N PHE A 129 2.41 -8.18 7.37
CA PHE A 129 1.43 -8.76 6.44
C PHE A 129 1.94 -10.00 5.68
N ARG A 130 2.82 -10.78 6.28
CA ARG A 130 3.34 -12.02 5.73
C ARG A 130 2.90 -13.22 6.55
N CYS A 131 2.55 -14.30 5.83
CA CYS A 131 2.30 -15.58 6.47
C CYS A 131 3.55 -16.06 7.21
N LYS A 132 3.39 -16.63 8.41
CA LYS A 132 4.45 -17.16 9.28
C LYS A 132 5.48 -16.12 9.78
N MET A 133 5.20 -14.82 9.60
CA MET A 133 6.00 -13.74 10.15
C MET A 133 5.25 -13.01 11.27
N SER A 134 5.98 -12.60 12.30
CA SER A 134 5.46 -11.91 13.48
C SER A 134 6.16 -10.56 13.69
N ILE A 135 5.68 -9.80 14.65
CA ILE A 135 6.37 -8.57 15.07
C ILE A 135 7.76 -8.87 15.63
N SER A 136 7.96 -10.06 16.24
CA SER A 136 9.26 -10.49 16.75
C SER A 136 10.30 -10.63 15.65
N ASP A 137 9.90 -11.11 14.47
CA ASP A 137 10.79 -11.22 13.31
C ASP A 137 11.21 -9.86 12.77
N ASN A 138 10.36 -8.84 12.93
CA ASN A 138 10.72 -7.46 12.61
C ASN A 138 11.71 -6.88 13.63
N VAL A 139 11.55 -7.17 14.92
CA VAL A 139 12.33 -6.57 16.00
C VAL A 139 13.69 -7.26 16.17
N ARG A 140 13.75 -8.59 16.00
CA ARG A 140 14.95 -9.41 16.28
C ARG A 140 16.26 -8.87 15.67
N PRO A 141 16.31 -8.40 14.41
CA PRO A 141 17.53 -7.85 13.83
C PRO A 141 18.05 -6.55 14.47
N HIS A 142 17.21 -5.89 15.28
CA HIS A 142 17.52 -4.61 15.92
C HIS A 142 17.91 -4.78 17.41
N LEU A 143 17.82 -6.00 17.97
CA LEU A 143 18.21 -6.25 19.35
C LEU A 143 19.71 -6.01 19.54
N GLY A 144 20.06 -5.39 20.67
CA GLY A 144 21.45 -5.08 21.01
C GLY A 144 22.09 -3.96 20.15
N LYS A 145 21.33 -3.32 19.28
CA LYS A 145 21.84 -2.16 18.51
C LYS A 145 21.81 -0.90 19.37
N PRO A 146 22.88 -0.08 19.34
CA PRO A 146 22.97 1.14 20.16
C PRO A 146 21.93 2.22 19.76
N TYR A 147 21.49 2.18 18.51
CA TYR A 147 20.51 3.14 17.97
C TYR A 147 19.48 2.44 17.11
N VAL A 148 18.22 2.84 17.26
CA VAL A 148 17.09 2.39 16.40
C VAL A 148 16.34 3.63 15.91
N LEU A 149 16.29 3.79 14.57
CA LEU A 149 15.46 4.80 13.94
C LEU A 149 14.13 4.17 13.51
N LYS A 150 13.02 4.73 13.99
CA LYS A 150 11.68 4.34 13.57
C LYS A 150 11.03 5.47 12.79
N THR A 151 10.57 5.16 11.59
CA THR A 151 9.77 6.08 10.75
C THR A 151 8.43 5.46 10.42
N ASP A 152 7.45 6.28 10.05
CA ASP A 152 6.11 5.85 9.65
C ASP A 152 5.72 6.52 8.32
N ILE A 153 5.07 5.77 7.44
CA ILE A 153 4.58 6.31 6.16
C ILE A 153 3.16 6.81 6.37
N HIS A 154 2.98 8.12 6.28
CA HIS A 154 1.66 8.73 6.42
C HIS A 154 0.71 8.24 5.31
N ASP A 155 -0.48 7.78 5.73
CA ASP A 155 -1.54 7.29 4.85
C ASP A 155 -1.04 6.26 3.80
N PHE A 156 -0.34 5.24 4.27
CA PHE A 156 0.38 4.30 3.42
C PHE A 156 -0.51 3.70 2.31
N PHE A 157 -1.65 3.10 2.67
CA PHE A 157 -2.55 2.52 1.67
C PHE A 157 -3.17 3.58 0.75
N GLY A 158 -3.64 4.69 1.29
CA GLY A 158 -4.23 5.78 0.51
C GLY A 158 -3.24 6.46 -0.44
N SER A 159 -1.93 6.38 -0.15
CA SER A 159 -0.88 6.88 -1.04
C SER A 159 -0.65 5.99 -2.27
N ILE A 160 -1.06 4.72 -2.21
CA ILE A 160 -0.92 3.77 -3.31
C ILE A 160 -2.11 3.89 -4.26
N ARG A 161 -1.90 4.56 -5.39
CA ARG A 161 -2.95 4.83 -6.38
C ARG A 161 -3.25 3.61 -7.24
N SER A 162 -4.51 3.50 -7.70
CA SER A 162 -4.99 2.42 -8.58
C SER A 162 -4.16 2.25 -9.85
N LEU A 163 -3.63 3.34 -10.41
CA LEU A 163 -2.72 3.27 -11.55
C LEU A 163 -1.44 2.49 -11.22
N ARG A 164 -0.92 2.65 -10.01
CA ARG A 164 0.27 1.92 -9.54
C ARG A 164 -0.05 0.44 -9.32
N VAL A 165 -1.25 0.13 -8.80
CA VAL A 165 -1.75 -1.24 -8.67
C VAL A 165 -1.94 -1.89 -10.03
N ARG A 166 -2.56 -1.19 -10.99
CA ARG A 166 -2.69 -1.65 -12.38
C ARG A 166 -1.31 -1.95 -12.99
N LYS A 167 -0.36 -1.02 -12.87
CA LYS A 167 0.99 -1.20 -13.42
C LYS A 167 1.73 -2.38 -12.78
N MET A 168 1.48 -2.64 -11.51
CA MET A 168 2.01 -3.84 -10.83
C MET A 168 1.46 -5.12 -11.49
N PHE A 169 0.15 -5.22 -11.75
CA PHE A 169 -0.41 -6.38 -12.46
C PHE A 169 0.11 -6.50 -13.89
N GLU A 170 0.29 -5.39 -14.61
CA GLU A 170 0.92 -5.38 -15.94
C GLU A 170 2.35 -5.95 -15.87
N ASN A 171 3.13 -5.55 -14.87
CA ASN A 171 4.49 -6.06 -14.65
C ASN A 171 4.53 -7.55 -14.26
N MET A 172 3.43 -8.09 -13.72
CA MET A 172 3.26 -9.52 -13.47
C MET A 172 2.91 -10.31 -14.75
N GLY A 173 2.76 -9.63 -15.91
CA GLY A 173 2.44 -10.23 -17.18
C GLY A 173 0.96 -10.24 -17.56
N TYR A 174 0.08 -9.62 -16.76
CA TYR A 174 -1.32 -9.51 -17.14
C TYR A 174 -1.53 -8.46 -18.24
N PRO A 175 -2.33 -8.77 -19.28
CA PRO A 175 -2.71 -7.80 -20.30
C PRO A 175 -3.32 -6.53 -19.69
N PRO A 176 -3.11 -5.34 -20.29
CA PRO A 176 -3.54 -4.06 -19.69
C PRO A 176 -5.04 -3.99 -19.37
N LYS A 177 -5.90 -4.64 -20.14
CA LYS A 177 -7.34 -4.69 -19.93
C LYS A 177 -7.68 -5.54 -18.69
N ILE A 178 -7.03 -6.70 -18.52
CA ILE A 178 -7.17 -7.59 -17.36
C ILE A 178 -6.61 -6.91 -16.11
N ALA A 179 -5.41 -6.32 -16.19
CA ALA A 179 -4.80 -5.58 -15.09
C ALA A 179 -5.68 -4.41 -14.59
N ARG A 180 -6.44 -3.78 -15.50
CA ARG A 180 -7.43 -2.75 -15.15
C ARG A 180 -8.56 -3.32 -14.30
N VAL A 181 -9.12 -4.47 -14.68
CA VAL A 181 -10.19 -5.14 -13.91
C VAL A 181 -9.70 -5.56 -12.53
N LEU A 182 -8.55 -6.24 -12.46
CA LEU A 182 -7.94 -6.66 -11.19
C LEU A 182 -7.66 -5.47 -10.26
N ALA A 183 -7.12 -4.37 -10.81
CA ALA A 183 -6.87 -3.16 -10.04
C ALA A 183 -8.15 -2.49 -9.54
N ALA A 184 -9.23 -2.51 -10.32
CA ALA A 184 -10.51 -1.97 -9.92
C ALA A 184 -11.11 -2.75 -8.74
N LEU A 185 -11.07 -4.08 -8.77
CA LEU A 185 -11.54 -4.94 -7.68
C LEU A 185 -10.77 -4.76 -6.37
N CYS A 186 -9.54 -4.25 -6.43
CA CYS A 186 -8.67 -4.04 -5.28
C CYS A 186 -8.66 -2.60 -4.76
N CYS A 187 -9.25 -1.65 -5.48
CA CYS A 187 -9.16 -0.23 -5.16
C CYS A 187 -10.54 0.41 -5.04
N VAL A 188 -10.65 1.36 -4.12
CA VAL A 188 -11.79 2.28 -4.05
C VAL A 188 -11.26 3.70 -4.05
N ARG A 189 -12.02 4.66 -4.61
CA ARG A 189 -11.59 6.07 -4.69
C ARG A 189 -10.17 6.25 -5.28
N ARG A 190 -9.82 5.41 -6.25
CA ARG A 190 -8.53 5.40 -6.94
C ARG A 190 -7.31 5.12 -6.06
N CYS A 191 -7.46 4.49 -4.90
CA CYS A 191 -6.35 4.08 -4.03
C CYS A 191 -6.67 2.75 -3.33
N LEU A 192 -5.67 2.18 -2.66
CA LEU A 192 -5.88 1.00 -1.82
C LEU A 192 -6.70 1.40 -0.58
N PRO A 193 -7.81 0.70 -0.29
CA PRO A 193 -8.60 0.96 0.89
C PRO A 193 -7.96 0.38 2.16
N GLN A 194 -8.13 1.08 3.27
CA GLN A 194 -7.91 0.50 4.58
C GLN A 194 -9.11 -0.39 4.95
N GLY A 195 -8.92 -1.72 4.90
CA GLY A 195 -9.98 -2.69 5.22
C GLY A 195 -10.20 -3.75 4.15
N ALA A 196 -9.69 -3.56 2.92
CA ALA A 196 -9.72 -4.60 1.91
C ALA A 196 -8.69 -5.70 2.20
N SER A 197 -9.03 -6.95 1.92
CA SER A 197 -8.16 -8.09 2.15
C SER A 197 -6.93 -8.11 1.23
N THR A 198 -7.00 -7.47 0.06
CA THR A 198 -5.87 -7.38 -0.89
C THR A 198 -4.87 -6.27 -0.57
N SER A 199 -5.27 -5.22 0.18
CA SER A 199 -4.41 -4.05 0.42
C SER A 199 -3.07 -4.39 1.08
N PRO A 200 -3.00 -5.28 2.08
CA PRO A 200 -1.73 -5.68 2.69
C PRO A 200 -0.76 -6.34 1.71
N ALA A 201 -1.21 -7.32 0.94
CA ALA A 201 -0.38 -8.02 -0.03
C ALA A 201 0.11 -7.08 -1.15
N LEU A 202 -0.81 -6.29 -1.72
CA LEU A 202 -0.49 -5.32 -2.77
C LEU A 202 0.50 -4.26 -2.30
N SER A 203 0.35 -3.77 -1.07
CA SER A 203 1.28 -2.79 -0.52
C SER A 203 2.70 -3.35 -0.39
N ASN A 204 2.84 -4.61 0.03
CA ASN A 204 4.14 -5.28 0.10
C ASN A 204 4.78 -5.45 -1.28
N ILE A 205 4.02 -5.92 -2.26
CA ILE A 205 4.52 -6.12 -3.63
C ILE A 205 4.96 -4.78 -4.25
N ILE A 206 4.12 -3.75 -4.13
CA ILE A 206 4.38 -2.42 -4.70
C ILE A 206 5.57 -1.73 -4.02
N SER A 207 5.83 -2.03 -2.77
CA SER A 207 6.96 -1.45 -2.02
C SER A 207 8.29 -2.18 -2.23
N TYR A 208 8.32 -3.27 -3.00
CA TYR A 208 9.52 -4.08 -3.20
C TYR A 208 10.75 -3.26 -3.60
N GLU A 209 10.62 -2.38 -4.59
CA GLU A 209 11.74 -1.54 -5.04
C GLU A 209 12.17 -0.49 -4.00
N MET A 210 11.25 0.00 -3.20
CA MET A 210 11.57 0.87 -2.07
C MET A 210 12.34 0.09 -1.01
N ASP A 211 11.85 -1.08 -0.63
CA ASP A 211 12.51 -1.95 0.35
C ASP A 211 13.91 -2.35 -0.11
N LYS A 212 14.08 -2.69 -1.40
CA LYS A 212 15.37 -3.02 -2.00
C LYS A 212 16.37 -1.86 -1.89
N LYS A 213 15.95 -0.64 -2.22
CA LYS A 213 16.80 0.55 -2.13
C LYS A 213 17.17 0.90 -0.70
N LEU A 214 16.20 0.80 0.23
CA LEU A 214 16.45 1.08 1.65
C LEU A 214 17.32 0.00 2.31
N ALA A 215 17.16 -1.26 1.93
CA ALA A 215 18.01 -2.34 2.41
C ALA A 215 19.45 -2.19 1.90
N ALA A 216 19.64 -1.83 0.62
CA ALA A 216 20.96 -1.58 0.07
C ALA A 216 21.65 -0.40 0.77
N LEU A 217 20.94 0.72 0.96
CA LEU A 217 21.44 1.86 1.70
C LEU A 217 21.80 1.49 3.15
N ALA A 218 20.96 0.74 3.83
CA ALA A 218 21.26 0.29 5.18
C ALA A 218 22.54 -0.55 5.24
N THR A 219 22.73 -1.45 4.28
CA THR A 219 23.94 -2.28 4.19
C THR A 219 25.19 -1.45 3.98
N GLU A 220 25.15 -0.42 3.13
CA GLU A 220 26.25 0.51 2.88
C GLU A 220 26.75 1.19 4.17
N TYR A 221 25.83 1.46 5.11
CA TYR A 221 26.15 2.10 6.39
C TYR A 221 26.23 1.12 7.57
N ASN A 222 26.36 -0.19 7.34
CA ASN A 222 26.36 -1.23 8.37
C ASN A 222 25.12 -1.20 9.30
N LEU A 223 23.99 -0.78 8.75
CA LEU A 223 22.70 -0.76 9.41
C LEU A 223 21.81 -1.93 8.96
N VAL A 224 20.74 -2.17 9.68
CA VAL A 224 19.73 -3.16 9.33
C VAL A 224 18.42 -2.44 9.04
N TYR A 225 17.79 -2.79 7.92
CA TYR A 225 16.48 -2.28 7.53
C TYR A 225 15.42 -3.37 7.65
N THR A 226 14.31 -3.05 8.30
CA THR A 226 13.09 -3.87 8.27
C THR A 226 11.88 -2.96 8.12
N ARG A 227 10.81 -3.51 7.54
CA ARG A 227 9.50 -2.85 7.43
C ARG A 227 8.42 -3.79 7.95
N TYR A 228 7.61 -3.31 8.90
CA TYR A 228 6.51 -4.10 9.45
C TYR A 228 5.20 -3.87 8.68
N ALA A 229 4.83 -2.63 8.42
CA ALA A 229 3.61 -2.26 7.68
C ALA A 229 3.78 -0.90 7.01
#